data_19b0e40776014e40ec0911a7256e6371
#
_entry.id   19b0e40776014e40ec0911a7256e6371
#
_cell.length_a   1.000
_cell.length_b   1.000
_cell.length_c   1.000
_cell.angle_alpha   90.00
_cell.angle_beta   90.00
_cell.angle_gamma   90.00
#
_symmetry.space_group_name_H-M   'P 1'
#
loop_
_entity.id
_entity.type
_entity.pdbx_description
1 polymer ?
#
loop_
_entity_poly.entity_id
_entity_poly.type
_entity_poly.pdbx_seq_one_letter_code
_entity_poly.pdbx_strand_id
1 'polypeptide(L)'
;MQLDHATIVTADLETARRFFVDVAGLTEGARPRFSIDGYWLYANGRPAIHLIDATVPAVTGRAMPRIDHVAFRLESADEWAALLRRVHAAELPYQLAEVPQMGPQQAEQQLFISLAPGVVIEFVTALRNAHRS
;
A
#
# COMPACT_ATOMS: atom_id res chain seq x y z
N MET A 1 -17.33 8.56 -1.29
CA MET A 1 -16.56 7.83 -2.32
C MET A 1 -15.30 7.32 -1.65
N GLN A 2 -15.01 6.05 -1.77
CA GLN A 2 -13.82 5.42 -1.20
C GLN A 2 -13.08 4.68 -2.30
N LEU A 3 -11.78 4.53 -2.17
CA LEU A 3 -11.03 3.63 -3.03
C LEU A 3 -11.53 2.20 -2.78
N ASP A 4 -11.99 1.51 -3.84
CA ASP A 4 -12.45 0.13 -3.70
C ASP A 4 -11.27 -0.83 -3.62
N HIS A 5 -10.41 -0.79 -4.61
CA HIS A 5 -9.17 -1.58 -4.64
C HIS A 5 -8.19 -0.98 -5.64
N ALA A 6 -6.95 -1.40 -5.53
CA ALA A 6 -5.94 -1.14 -6.54
C ALA A 6 -5.36 -2.47 -7.00
N THR A 7 -5.14 -2.62 -8.30
CA THR A 7 -4.49 -3.78 -8.87
C THR A 7 -3.04 -3.45 -9.20
N ILE A 8 -2.13 -4.24 -8.70
CA ILE A 8 -0.70 -4.08 -8.91
C ILE A 8 -0.19 -5.31 -9.65
N VAL A 9 0.44 -5.07 -10.78
CA VAL A 9 1.08 -6.10 -11.57
C VAL A 9 2.56 -6.16 -11.18
N THR A 10 3.05 -7.33 -10.85
CA THR A 10 4.44 -7.49 -10.43
C THR A 10 4.99 -8.84 -10.88
N ALA A 11 6.27 -8.88 -11.23
CA ALA A 11 6.99 -10.11 -11.49
C ALA A 11 7.41 -10.84 -10.22
N ASP A 12 7.27 -10.21 -9.05
CA ASP A 12 7.64 -10.80 -7.76
C ASP A 12 6.46 -10.73 -6.79
N LEU A 13 5.52 -11.66 -6.98
CA LEU A 13 4.31 -11.74 -6.16
C LEU A 13 4.62 -11.92 -4.67
N GLU A 14 5.62 -12.73 -4.34
CA GLU A 14 5.91 -13.04 -2.94
C GLU A 14 6.48 -11.86 -2.18
N THR A 15 7.34 -11.07 -2.78
CA THR A 15 7.86 -9.85 -2.17
C THR A 15 6.73 -8.83 -1.94
N ALA A 16 5.87 -8.65 -2.92
CA ALA A 16 4.73 -7.73 -2.80
C ALA A 16 3.73 -8.22 -1.73
N ARG A 17 3.41 -9.52 -1.72
CA ARG A 17 2.51 -10.10 -0.71
C ARG A 17 3.07 -9.89 0.70
N ARG A 18 4.34 -10.20 0.92
CA ARG A 18 4.97 -10.01 2.22
C ARG A 18 4.97 -8.56 2.66
N PHE A 19 5.21 -7.64 1.73
CA PHE A 19 5.13 -6.20 2.05
C PHE A 19 3.74 -5.83 2.58
N PHE A 20 2.68 -6.20 1.86
CA PHE A 20 1.33 -5.81 2.25
C PHE A 20 0.88 -6.51 3.54
N VAL A 21 1.28 -7.73 3.78
CA VAL A 21 0.92 -8.47 5.00
C VAL A 21 1.77 -8.01 6.18
N ASP A 22 3.09 -8.03 6.05
CA ASP A 22 4.01 -7.84 7.18
C ASP A 22 4.20 -6.36 7.53
N VAL A 23 4.14 -5.46 6.55
CA VAL A 23 4.38 -4.03 6.74
C VAL A 23 3.08 -3.24 6.76
N ALA A 24 2.28 -3.34 5.71
CA ALA A 24 1.02 -2.60 5.63
C ALA A 24 -0.06 -3.14 6.55
N GLY A 25 0.07 -4.38 7.01
CA GLY A 25 -0.86 -4.98 7.96
C GLY A 25 -2.14 -5.52 7.34
N LEU A 26 -2.14 -5.79 6.02
CA LEU A 26 -3.27 -6.40 5.36
C LEU A 26 -3.31 -7.90 5.62
N THR A 27 -4.46 -8.52 5.37
CA THR A 27 -4.66 -9.95 5.55
C THR A 27 -4.90 -10.62 4.19
N GLU A 28 -4.15 -11.68 3.91
CA GLU A 28 -4.41 -12.51 2.73
C GLU A 28 -5.76 -13.22 2.90
N GLY A 29 -6.58 -13.22 1.84
CA GLY A 29 -7.92 -13.79 1.92
C GLY A 29 -8.39 -14.40 0.62
N ALA A 30 -9.65 -14.83 0.63
CA ALA A 30 -10.27 -15.54 -0.48
C ALA A 30 -10.19 -14.74 -1.78
N ARG A 31 -9.90 -15.43 -2.86
CA ARG A 31 -9.79 -14.92 -4.21
C ARG A 31 -10.50 -15.89 -5.16
N PRO A 32 -11.39 -15.40 -6.05
CA PRO A 32 -11.96 -16.26 -7.08
C PRO A 32 -10.85 -16.91 -7.91
N ARG A 33 -11.15 -18.09 -8.49
CA ARG A 33 -10.20 -18.72 -9.39
C ARG A 33 -10.13 -17.95 -10.70
N PHE A 34 -8.95 -17.41 -10.96
CA PHE A 34 -8.62 -16.78 -12.24
C PHE A 34 -7.51 -17.57 -12.91
N SER A 35 -7.38 -17.41 -14.23
CA SER A 35 -6.30 -18.03 -15.00
C SER A 35 -4.93 -17.39 -14.70
N ILE A 36 -4.90 -16.24 -14.03
CA ILE A 36 -3.69 -15.50 -13.69
C ILE A 36 -3.42 -15.67 -12.21
N ASP A 37 -2.19 -16.04 -11.84
CA ASP A 37 -1.78 -16.15 -10.46
C ASP A 37 -1.78 -14.80 -9.77
N GLY A 38 -2.13 -14.78 -8.49
CA GLY A 38 -2.15 -13.57 -7.71
C GLY A 38 -2.69 -13.77 -6.32
N TYR A 39 -2.82 -12.67 -5.61
CA TYR A 39 -3.33 -12.62 -4.24
C TYR A 39 -4.30 -11.48 -4.07
N TRP A 40 -5.30 -11.67 -3.24
CA TRP A 40 -6.15 -10.60 -2.73
C TRP A 40 -5.81 -10.34 -1.28
N LEU A 41 -5.53 -9.08 -0.96
CA LEU A 41 -5.11 -8.65 0.35
C LEU A 41 -6.17 -7.71 0.93
N TYR A 42 -6.65 -8.04 2.12
CA TYR A 42 -7.83 -7.46 2.72
C TYR A 42 -7.48 -6.41 3.76
N ALA A 43 -8.19 -5.29 3.71
CA ALA A 43 -8.20 -4.26 4.73
C ALA A 43 -9.65 -4.01 5.15
N ASN A 44 -9.92 -4.01 6.44
CA ASN A 44 -11.27 -3.81 6.98
C ASN A 44 -12.31 -4.78 6.38
N GLY A 45 -11.91 -6.04 6.18
CA GLY A 45 -12.79 -7.08 5.66
C GLY A 45 -13.07 -7.01 4.16
N ARG A 46 -12.37 -6.16 3.41
CA ARG A 46 -12.56 -5.99 1.96
C ARG A 46 -11.27 -6.19 1.21
N PRO A 47 -11.30 -6.80 -0.02
CA PRO A 47 -10.09 -6.98 -0.82
C PRO A 47 -9.64 -5.62 -1.40
N ALA A 48 -8.71 -4.97 -0.72
CA ALA A 48 -8.26 -3.62 -1.06
C ALA A 48 -7.14 -3.61 -2.10
N ILE A 49 -6.28 -4.64 -2.09
CA ILE A 49 -5.16 -4.77 -3.03
C ILE A 49 -5.28 -6.10 -3.74
N HIS A 50 -5.25 -6.05 -5.07
CA HIS A 50 -5.19 -7.23 -5.93
C HIS A 50 -3.79 -7.27 -6.57
N LEU A 51 -3.05 -8.35 -6.29
CA LEU A 51 -1.75 -8.58 -6.91
C LEU A 51 -1.93 -9.60 -8.03
N ILE A 52 -1.34 -9.34 -9.20
CA ILE A 52 -1.31 -10.27 -10.33
C ILE A 52 0.09 -10.41 -10.90
N ASP A 53 0.36 -11.59 -11.45
CA ASP A 53 1.68 -11.94 -11.99
C ASP A 53 1.90 -11.27 -13.37
N ALA A 54 2.97 -10.49 -13.47
CA ALA A 54 3.35 -9.84 -14.72
C ALA A 54 3.96 -10.81 -15.75
N THR A 55 4.33 -12.01 -15.34
CA THR A 55 4.94 -13.00 -16.23
C THR A 55 3.93 -13.71 -17.12
N VAL A 56 2.63 -13.52 -16.86
CA VAL A 56 1.58 -14.16 -17.63
C VAL A 56 1.44 -13.49 -19.01
N PRO A 57 1.52 -14.24 -20.12
CA PRO A 57 1.49 -13.65 -21.48
C PRO A 57 0.29 -12.77 -21.78
N ALA A 58 -0.87 -13.06 -21.20
CA ALA A 58 -2.07 -12.23 -21.37
C ALA A 58 -1.89 -10.80 -20.83
N VAL A 59 -0.92 -10.58 -19.95
CA VAL A 59 -0.64 -9.30 -19.32
C VAL A 59 0.56 -8.61 -19.97
N THR A 60 1.52 -9.38 -20.47
CA THR A 60 2.83 -8.86 -20.92
C THR A 60 2.83 -8.15 -22.27
N GLY A 61 1.84 -8.33 -23.10
CA GLY A 61 1.78 -7.71 -24.43
C GLY A 61 1.12 -6.33 -24.46
N ARG A 62 0.73 -5.78 -23.33
CA ARG A 62 0.03 -4.49 -23.25
C ARG A 62 0.94 -3.42 -22.68
N ALA A 63 0.81 -2.17 -23.20
CA ALA A 63 1.30 -1.02 -22.49
C ALA A 63 0.55 -1.00 -21.14
N MET A 64 1.23 -1.40 -20.08
CA MET A 64 0.62 -1.51 -18.75
C MET A 64 0.40 -0.12 -18.18
N PRO A 65 -0.84 0.28 -17.83
CA PRO A 65 -1.03 1.50 -17.07
C PRO A 65 -0.25 1.36 -15.77
N ARG A 66 0.64 2.32 -15.53
CA ARG A 66 1.38 2.36 -14.28
C ARG A 66 0.51 2.95 -13.20
N ILE A 67 0.39 2.24 -12.08
CA ILE A 67 -0.07 2.88 -10.87
C ILE A 67 1.14 3.63 -10.32
N ASP A 68 1.06 4.96 -10.28
CA ASP A 68 2.14 5.79 -9.73
C ASP A 68 2.28 5.53 -8.23
N HIS A 69 1.19 5.65 -7.50
CA HIS A 69 1.14 5.33 -6.08
C HIS A 69 -0.27 4.95 -5.66
N VAL A 70 -0.36 4.26 -4.53
CA VAL A 70 -1.60 3.96 -3.83
C VAL A 70 -1.45 4.52 -2.43
N ALA A 71 -2.45 5.23 -1.95
CA ALA A 71 -2.42 5.81 -0.62
C ALA A 71 -3.38 5.08 0.33
N PHE A 72 -2.88 4.79 1.52
CA PHE A 72 -3.67 4.26 2.62
C PHE A 72 -3.74 5.30 3.73
N ARG A 73 -4.95 5.59 4.20
CA ARG A 73 -5.15 6.51 5.31
C ARG A 73 -5.21 5.76 6.63
N LEU A 74 -4.41 6.22 7.59
CA LEU A 74 -4.44 5.74 8.97
C LEU A 74 -5.14 6.79 9.84
N GLU A 75 -5.99 6.34 10.74
CA GLU A 75 -6.90 7.23 11.45
C GLU A 75 -6.44 7.58 12.88
N SER A 76 -5.43 6.88 13.40
CA SER A 76 -5.00 7.09 14.78
C SER A 76 -3.49 7.09 14.94
N ALA A 77 -3.04 7.69 16.06
CA ALA A 77 -1.62 7.65 16.44
C ALA A 77 -1.13 6.21 16.68
N ASP A 78 -1.97 5.35 17.22
CA ASP A 78 -1.61 3.96 17.47
C ASP A 78 -1.39 3.19 16.17
N GLU A 79 -2.26 3.38 15.19
CA GLU A 79 -2.07 2.78 13.86
C GLU A 79 -0.76 3.25 13.22
N TRP A 80 -0.48 4.55 13.30
CA TRP A 80 0.74 5.11 12.74
C TRP A 80 1.99 4.54 13.41
N ALA A 81 2.00 4.49 14.74
CA ALA A 81 3.12 3.91 15.48
C ALA A 81 3.33 2.43 15.14
N ALA A 82 2.24 1.67 15.01
CA ALA A 82 2.31 0.27 14.63
C ALA A 82 2.89 0.08 13.22
N LEU A 83 2.50 0.94 12.27
CA LEU A 83 3.07 0.93 10.92
C LEU A 83 4.58 1.18 10.97
N LEU A 84 5.03 2.21 11.70
CA LEU A 84 6.45 2.52 11.80
C LEU A 84 7.25 1.35 12.38
N ARG A 85 6.72 0.67 13.39
CA ARG A 85 7.38 -0.53 13.95
C ARG A 85 7.56 -1.62 12.89
N ARG A 86 6.54 -1.86 12.07
CA ARG A 86 6.61 -2.87 11.01
C ARG A 86 7.58 -2.47 9.89
N VAL A 87 7.62 -1.19 9.53
CA VAL A 87 8.57 -0.67 8.54
C VAL A 87 10.00 -0.85 9.04
N HIS A 88 10.25 -0.50 10.30
CA HIS A 88 11.58 -0.66 10.91
C HIS A 88 11.98 -2.14 11.03
N ALA A 89 11.05 -3.00 11.44
CA ALA A 89 11.32 -4.43 11.54
C ALA A 89 11.63 -5.07 10.18
N ALA A 90 11.04 -4.56 9.10
CA ALA A 90 11.29 -5.02 7.73
C ALA A 90 12.54 -4.38 7.11
N GLU A 91 13.18 -3.45 7.80
CA GLU A 91 14.36 -2.72 7.35
C GLU A 91 14.16 -2.05 5.98
N LEU A 92 12.98 -1.51 5.74
CA LEU A 92 12.64 -0.85 4.49
C LEU A 92 13.04 0.63 4.52
N PRO A 93 13.70 1.13 3.47
CA PRO A 93 13.89 2.57 3.34
C PRO A 93 12.55 3.26 3.07
N TYR A 94 12.37 4.43 3.64
CA TYR A 94 11.16 5.23 3.44
C TYR A 94 11.48 6.71 3.47
N GLN A 95 10.56 7.51 2.96
CA GLN A 95 10.65 8.96 3.00
C GLN A 95 9.43 9.53 3.68
N LEU A 96 9.65 10.57 4.50
CA LEU A 96 8.57 11.32 5.14
C LEU A 96 8.41 12.68 4.46
N ALA A 97 7.17 13.12 4.35
CA ALA A 97 6.84 14.46 3.90
C ALA A 97 5.65 14.98 4.69
N GLU A 98 5.61 16.28 4.90
CA GLU A 98 4.48 16.92 5.56
C GLU A 98 3.70 17.75 4.56
N VAL A 99 2.37 17.65 4.63
CA VAL A 99 1.48 18.55 3.90
C VAL A 99 0.99 19.60 4.90
N PRO A 100 1.27 20.90 4.66
CA PRO A 100 0.84 21.93 5.59
C PRO A 100 -0.68 22.09 5.59
N GLN A 101 -1.19 22.64 6.67
CA GLN A 101 -2.61 22.98 6.76
C GLN A 101 -2.98 23.95 5.63
N MET A 102 -4.07 23.64 4.93
CA MET A 102 -4.62 24.48 3.86
C MET A 102 -6.12 24.65 4.06
N GLY A 103 -6.55 25.88 4.39
CA GLY A 103 -7.95 26.16 4.65
C GLY A 103 -8.52 25.25 5.75
N PRO A 104 -9.66 24.55 5.48
CA PRO A 104 -10.22 23.62 6.47
C PRO A 104 -9.47 22.29 6.57
N GLN A 105 -8.55 22.01 5.65
CA GLN A 105 -7.79 20.75 5.67
C GLN A 105 -6.68 20.82 6.70
N GLN A 106 -6.60 19.80 7.55
CA GLN A 106 -5.56 19.67 8.55
C GLN A 106 -4.22 19.33 7.91
N ALA A 107 -3.13 19.69 8.58
CA ALA A 107 -1.80 19.24 8.20
C ALA A 107 -1.71 17.72 8.28
N GLU A 108 -0.97 17.13 7.35
CA GLU A 108 -0.84 15.69 7.23
C GLU A 108 0.62 15.26 7.23
N GLN A 109 0.86 14.04 7.73
CA GLN A 109 2.14 13.35 7.59
C GLN A 109 1.98 12.26 6.53
N GLN A 110 2.92 12.23 5.60
CA GLN A 110 2.99 11.20 4.56
C GLN A 110 4.24 10.35 4.77
N LEU A 111 4.13 9.07 4.49
CA LEU A 111 5.25 8.13 4.45
C LEU A 111 5.19 7.39 3.11
N PHE A 112 6.31 7.37 2.40
CA PHE A 112 6.41 6.76 1.07
C PHE A 112 7.41 5.61 1.07
N ILE A 113 7.00 4.49 0.49
CA ILE A 113 7.87 3.32 0.29
C ILE A 113 7.82 2.93 -1.18
N SER A 114 8.98 2.76 -1.81
CA SER A 114 9.07 2.20 -3.15
C SER A 114 8.92 0.68 -3.05
N LEU A 115 7.80 0.15 -3.54
CA LEU A 115 7.55 -1.30 -3.55
C LEU A 115 8.37 -1.98 -4.64
N ALA A 116 8.46 -1.34 -5.80
CA ALA A 116 9.20 -1.80 -6.97
C ALA A 116 9.48 -0.58 -7.85
N PRO A 117 10.38 -0.68 -8.84
CA PRO A 117 10.58 0.44 -9.77
C PRO A 117 9.25 0.88 -10.39
N GLY A 118 8.89 2.14 -10.18
CA GLY A 118 7.67 2.72 -10.72
C GLY A 118 6.39 2.47 -9.92
N VAL A 119 6.48 1.85 -8.75
CA VAL A 119 5.31 1.65 -7.86
C VAL A 119 5.65 2.16 -6.46
N VAL A 120 4.96 3.19 -6.02
CA VAL A 120 5.13 3.79 -4.70
C VAL A 120 3.89 3.54 -3.85
N ILE A 121 4.09 3.19 -2.61
CA ILE A 121 3.02 3.05 -1.63
C ILE A 121 3.13 4.22 -0.64
N GLU A 122 2.02 4.94 -0.50
CA GLU A 122 1.91 6.05 0.43
C GLU A 122 1.05 5.64 1.63
N PHE A 123 1.47 6.07 2.80
CA PHE A 123 0.62 6.02 3.99
C PHE A 123 0.46 7.45 4.49
N VAL A 124 -0.75 7.84 4.85
CA VAL A 124 -1.06 9.20 5.26
C VAL A 124 -1.88 9.21 6.54
N THR A 125 -1.57 10.16 7.42
CA THR A 125 -2.35 10.40 8.62
C THR A 125 -2.34 11.89 8.97
N ALA A 126 -3.24 12.32 9.85
CA ALA A 126 -3.19 13.68 10.37
C ALA A 126 -1.85 13.89 11.10
N LEU A 127 -1.24 15.06 10.90
CA LEU A 127 0.10 15.35 11.46
C LEU A 127 0.16 15.13 12.96
N ARG A 128 -0.92 15.46 13.69
CA ARG A 128 -1.00 15.25 15.14
C ARG A 128 -0.80 13.78 15.56
N ASN A 129 -1.18 12.83 14.69
CA ASN A 129 -1.02 11.39 14.96
C ASN A 129 0.44 10.96 14.84
N ALA A 130 1.21 11.61 13.99
CA ALA A 130 2.60 11.26 13.73
C ALA A 130 3.55 11.79 14.81
N HIS A 131 3.17 12.88 15.50
CA HIS A 131 4.00 13.53 16.51
C HIS A 131 3.61 13.19 17.95
N ARG A 132 2.68 12.27 18.12
CA ARG A 132 2.25 11.84 19.46
C ARG A 132 3.25 10.84 20.00
N SER A 133 3.93 11.22 21.06
CA SER A 133 4.87 10.35 21.78
C SER A 133 4.14 9.43 22.76
#